data_7529029acda88b97e2b60b0266773888
#
_entry.id   7529029acda88b97e2b60b0266773888
#
_cell.length_a   1.000
_cell.length_b   1.000
_cell.length_c   1.000
_cell.angle_alpha   90.00
_cell.angle_beta   90.00
_cell.angle_gamma   90.00
#
_symmetry.space_group_name_H-M   'P 1'
#
loop_
_entity.id
_entity.type
_entity.pdbx_description
1 polymer ?
#
loop_
_entity_poly.entity_id
_entity_poly.type
_entity_poly.pdbx_seq_one_letter_code
_entity_poly.pdbx_strand_id
1 'polypeptide(L)'
;MKALGIEPSTIGTILITHLHGDHFGGVPFFILDAQFAKRTEPLIIAGPPQIRMRVREAMEVFYPKSSEVHQVFPIEFIELPGEVAIAIRNYQVTAFPVIHFSGAPAYALRVDFAGRTVTYSGDTEWTDTLLRASANVDLFICEAYFFEKKIKFHLDYQTLAKRWSELTCKRIVLTHLSKDMLDRLEEVDAEVAYDGMKIEL
;
A
#
# COMPACT_ATOMS: atom_id res chain seq x y z
N MET A 1 13.27 5.57 -3.63
CA MET A 1 13.27 5.28 -5.07
C MET A 1 14.60 5.69 -5.72
N LYS A 2 14.95 6.97 -5.83
CA LYS A 2 16.19 7.45 -6.51
C LYS A 2 17.46 6.74 -6.00
N ALA A 3 17.62 6.54 -4.69
CA ALA A 3 18.76 5.81 -4.11
C ALA A 3 18.86 4.34 -4.58
N LEU A 4 17.76 3.75 -5.04
CA LEU A 4 17.69 2.38 -5.58
C LEU A 4 17.71 2.35 -7.12
N GLY A 5 18.00 3.48 -7.77
CA GLY A 5 18.00 3.60 -9.23
C GLY A 5 16.61 3.54 -9.87
N ILE A 6 15.54 3.72 -9.09
CA ILE A 6 14.17 3.80 -9.61
C ILE A 6 13.88 5.25 -9.97
N GLU A 7 13.68 5.51 -11.26
CA GLU A 7 13.34 6.82 -11.77
C GLU A 7 11.87 7.15 -11.49
N PRO A 8 11.55 8.20 -10.67
CA PRO A 8 10.17 8.50 -10.30
C PRO A 8 9.24 8.79 -11.48
N SER A 9 9.77 9.32 -12.58
CA SER A 9 8.99 9.60 -13.80
C SER A 9 8.39 8.34 -14.43
N THR A 10 8.94 7.15 -14.16
CA THR A 10 8.41 5.87 -14.66
C THR A 10 7.20 5.36 -13.87
N ILE A 11 6.95 5.90 -12.68
CA ILE A 11 5.80 5.50 -11.86
C ILE A 11 4.53 6.12 -12.43
N GLY A 12 3.68 5.32 -13.02
CA GLY A 12 2.43 5.79 -13.63
C GLY A 12 1.22 5.71 -12.71
N THR A 13 1.30 4.92 -11.64
CA THR A 13 0.18 4.75 -10.69
C THR A 13 0.71 4.59 -9.26
N ILE A 14 0.01 5.21 -8.33
CA ILE A 14 0.20 5.06 -6.88
C ILE A 14 -1.10 4.54 -6.31
N LEU A 15 -1.04 3.42 -5.58
CA LEU A 15 -2.17 2.82 -4.89
C LEU A 15 -2.01 3.05 -3.38
N ILE A 16 -3.03 3.61 -2.75
CA ILE A 16 -3.03 3.95 -1.32
C ILE A 16 -4.02 3.06 -0.59
N THR A 17 -3.55 2.36 0.44
CA THR A 17 -4.38 1.48 1.27
C THR A 17 -5.26 2.25 2.23
N HIS A 18 -4.71 3.28 2.86
CA HIS A 18 -5.40 4.11 3.87
C HIS A 18 -4.72 5.47 4.05
N LEU A 19 -5.33 6.37 4.84
CA LEU A 19 -4.97 7.79 4.87
C LEU A 19 -4.12 8.20 6.10
N HIS A 20 -3.25 7.31 6.61
CA HIS A 20 -2.22 7.71 7.56
C HIS A 20 -1.00 8.29 6.86
N GLY A 21 -0.29 9.20 7.54
CA GLY A 21 0.80 9.98 6.96
C GLY A 21 1.99 9.14 6.47
N ASP A 22 2.28 8.02 7.10
CA ASP A 22 3.33 7.08 6.71
C ASP A 22 2.99 6.26 5.46
N HIS A 23 1.71 6.23 5.04
CA HIS A 23 1.25 5.53 3.84
C HIS A 23 0.99 6.44 2.65
N PHE A 24 0.48 7.67 2.84
CA PHE A 24 0.22 8.57 1.73
C PHE A 24 1.01 9.89 1.78
N GLY A 25 1.65 10.20 2.90
CA GLY A 25 2.34 11.49 3.09
C GLY A 25 3.51 11.74 2.13
N GLY A 26 4.03 10.70 1.49
CA GLY A 26 5.01 10.84 0.41
C GLY A 26 4.44 11.35 -0.91
N VAL A 27 3.12 11.28 -1.11
CA VAL A 27 2.47 11.67 -2.38
C VAL A 27 2.62 13.16 -2.71
N PRO A 28 2.43 14.12 -1.77
CA PRO A 28 2.70 15.53 -2.01
C PRO A 28 4.12 15.80 -2.50
N PHE A 29 5.11 15.19 -1.88
CA PHE A 29 6.52 15.32 -2.28
C PHE A 29 6.77 14.72 -3.66
N PHE A 30 6.16 13.58 -3.97
CA PHE A 30 6.26 12.97 -5.29
C PHE A 30 5.67 13.86 -6.39
N ILE A 31 4.51 14.47 -6.15
CA ILE A 31 3.87 15.41 -7.09
C ILE A 31 4.78 16.61 -7.35
N LEU A 32 5.34 17.21 -6.30
CA LEU A 32 6.23 18.36 -6.44
C LEU A 32 7.54 18.01 -7.14
N ASP A 33 8.19 16.87 -6.78
CA ASP A 33 9.40 16.41 -7.46
C ASP A 33 9.13 16.16 -8.96
N ALA A 34 7.99 15.54 -9.29
CA ALA A 34 7.57 15.30 -10.67
C ALA A 34 7.35 16.61 -11.46
N GLN A 35 6.82 17.64 -10.80
CA GLN A 35 6.65 18.98 -11.38
C GLN A 35 8.00 19.60 -11.74
N PHE A 36 8.96 19.58 -10.81
CA PHE A 36 10.32 20.09 -11.05
C PHE A 36 11.11 19.27 -12.07
N ALA A 37 10.90 17.97 -12.10
CA ALA A 37 11.47 17.04 -13.09
C ALA A 37 10.84 17.18 -14.48
N LYS A 38 9.85 18.09 -14.66
CA LYS A 38 9.13 18.34 -15.94
C LYS A 38 8.48 17.06 -16.48
N ARG A 39 7.87 16.27 -15.58
CA ARG A 39 7.09 15.11 -15.98
C ARG A 39 6.00 15.51 -16.97
N THR A 40 5.80 14.72 -18.00
CA THR A 40 4.72 14.88 -19.00
C THR A 40 3.68 13.76 -18.90
N GLU A 41 4.10 12.59 -18.46
CA GLU A 41 3.25 11.40 -18.38
C GLU A 41 2.20 11.51 -17.27
N PRO A 42 0.95 11.09 -17.52
CA PRO A 42 -0.11 11.09 -16.53
C PRO A 42 0.24 10.26 -15.28
N LEU A 43 -0.18 10.75 -14.12
CA LEU A 43 -0.09 10.04 -12.84
C LEU A 43 -1.51 9.71 -12.36
N ILE A 44 -1.74 8.43 -12.04
CA ILE A 44 -2.96 7.98 -11.38
C ILE A 44 -2.67 7.78 -9.89
N ILE A 45 -3.51 8.33 -9.04
CA ILE A 45 -3.47 8.13 -7.59
C ILE A 45 -4.82 7.52 -7.21
N ALA A 46 -4.81 6.24 -6.82
CA ALA A 46 -6.02 5.54 -6.43
C ALA A 46 -5.97 5.15 -4.95
N GLY A 47 -7.08 5.30 -4.24
CA GLY A 47 -7.11 5.01 -2.81
C GLY A 47 -8.52 5.15 -2.23
N PRO A 48 -8.64 5.21 -0.89
CA PRO A 48 -9.92 5.35 -0.21
C PRO A 48 -10.70 6.60 -0.65
N PRO A 49 -12.01 6.64 -0.39
CA PRO A 49 -12.79 7.88 -0.52
C PRO A 49 -12.07 9.06 0.12
N GLN A 50 -12.19 10.23 -0.50
CA GLN A 50 -11.53 11.50 -0.12
C GLN A 50 -10.02 11.55 -0.41
N ILE A 51 -9.41 10.58 -1.09
CA ILE A 51 -7.97 10.59 -1.40
C ILE A 51 -7.51 11.90 -2.06
N ARG A 52 -8.29 12.44 -3.01
CA ARG A 52 -7.98 13.71 -3.67
C ARG A 52 -7.91 14.88 -2.68
N MET A 53 -8.93 14.97 -1.81
CA MET A 53 -9.02 16.03 -0.79
C MET A 53 -7.84 15.94 0.18
N ARG A 54 -7.57 14.74 0.70
CA ARG A 54 -6.50 14.51 1.68
C ARG A 54 -5.10 14.79 1.13
N VAL A 55 -4.85 14.42 -0.13
CA VAL A 55 -3.58 14.76 -0.78
C VAL A 55 -3.41 16.28 -0.92
N ARG A 56 -4.47 17.00 -1.32
CA ARG A 56 -4.44 18.47 -1.41
C ARG A 56 -4.25 19.15 -0.06
N GLU A 57 -4.94 18.68 0.99
CA GLU A 57 -4.75 19.17 2.36
C GLU A 57 -3.30 18.96 2.83
N ALA A 58 -2.73 17.78 2.58
CA ALA A 58 -1.33 17.51 2.92
C ALA A 58 -0.37 18.40 2.12
N MET A 59 -0.63 18.67 0.83
CA MET A 59 0.14 19.63 0.04
C MET A 59 0.12 21.01 0.68
N GLU A 60 -1.04 21.50 1.13
CA GLU A 60 -1.16 22.80 1.80
C GLU A 60 -0.41 22.87 3.13
N VAL A 61 -0.43 21.76 3.91
CA VAL A 61 0.30 21.68 5.18
C VAL A 61 1.81 21.71 4.97
N PHE A 62 2.32 20.94 3.99
CA PHE A 62 3.74 20.82 3.73
C PHE A 62 4.30 22.00 2.93
N TYR A 63 3.54 22.49 1.96
CA TYR A 63 3.93 23.56 1.04
C TYR A 63 2.73 24.45 0.74
N PRO A 64 2.50 25.51 1.53
CA PRO A 64 1.35 26.40 1.35
C PRO A 64 1.19 26.89 -0.10
N LYS A 65 -0.03 26.82 -0.62
CA LYS A 65 -0.43 27.12 -1.99
C LYS A 65 0.05 26.14 -3.07
N SER A 66 0.71 25.03 -2.70
CA SER A 66 1.18 24.07 -3.70
C SER A 66 0.04 23.29 -4.37
N SER A 67 -1.11 23.13 -3.71
CA SER A 67 -2.28 22.49 -4.29
C SER A 67 -3.00 23.34 -5.35
N GLU A 68 -2.70 24.66 -5.41
CA GLU A 68 -3.26 25.61 -6.38
C GLU A 68 -2.37 25.78 -7.62
N VAL A 69 -1.13 25.29 -7.56
CA VAL A 69 -0.19 25.38 -8.69
C VAL A 69 -0.72 24.62 -9.90
N HIS A 70 -0.66 25.25 -11.07
CA HIS A 70 -0.99 24.56 -12.32
C HIS A 70 -0.03 23.40 -12.55
N GLN A 71 -0.57 22.18 -12.59
CA GLN A 71 0.25 20.98 -12.82
C GLN A 71 0.65 20.89 -14.30
N VAL A 72 1.94 20.63 -14.56
CA VAL A 72 2.47 20.48 -15.94
C VAL A 72 2.18 19.09 -16.52
N PHE A 73 1.66 18.17 -15.73
CA PHE A 73 1.24 16.83 -16.14
C PHE A 73 -0.15 16.50 -15.58
N PRO A 74 -0.93 15.63 -16.25
CA PRO A 74 -2.24 15.22 -15.75
C PRO A 74 -2.13 14.38 -14.46
N ILE A 75 -2.94 14.70 -13.47
CA ILE A 75 -3.11 13.88 -12.26
C ILE A 75 -4.58 13.44 -12.17
N GLU A 76 -4.79 12.14 -12.20
CA GLU A 76 -6.10 11.52 -12.03
C GLU A 76 -6.21 10.93 -10.62
N PHE A 77 -7.31 11.21 -9.93
CA PHE A 77 -7.64 10.61 -8.64
C PHE A 77 -8.79 9.65 -8.80
N ILE A 78 -8.61 8.41 -8.32
CA ILE A 78 -9.63 7.36 -8.36
C ILE A 78 -9.95 6.94 -6.94
N GLU A 79 -11.20 7.09 -6.53
CA GLU A 79 -11.67 6.53 -5.27
C GLU A 79 -12.03 5.06 -5.48
N LEU A 80 -11.38 4.17 -4.70
CA LEU A 80 -11.60 2.74 -4.80
C LEU A 80 -12.90 2.35 -4.09
N PRO A 81 -13.88 1.76 -4.77
CA PRO A 81 -15.03 1.17 -4.13
C PRO A 81 -14.61 -0.13 -3.43
N GLY A 82 -15.18 -0.40 -2.26
CA GLY A 82 -14.93 -1.67 -1.57
C GLY A 82 -15.46 -2.87 -2.38
N GLU A 83 -14.65 -3.92 -2.47
CA GLU A 83 -15.00 -5.24 -3.02
C GLU A 83 -15.44 -5.28 -4.50
N VAL A 84 -15.15 -4.22 -5.25
CA VAL A 84 -15.39 -4.17 -6.69
C VAL A 84 -14.07 -4.02 -7.41
N ALA A 85 -13.81 -4.93 -8.37
CA ALA A 85 -12.64 -4.83 -9.23
C ALA A 85 -12.81 -3.68 -10.22
N ILE A 86 -11.83 -2.79 -10.29
CA ILE A 86 -11.79 -1.70 -11.27
C ILE A 86 -10.54 -1.80 -12.14
N ALA A 87 -10.68 -1.48 -13.41
CA ALA A 87 -9.56 -1.41 -14.33
C ALA A 87 -8.82 -0.08 -14.13
N ILE A 88 -7.51 -0.16 -13.93
CA ILE A 88 -6.59 0.97 -13.90
C ILE A 88 -5.47 0.66 -14.87
N ARG A 89 -5.39 1.37 -16.00
CA ARG A 89 -4.46 1.06 -17.10
C ARG A 89 -4.62 -0.40 -17.55
N ASN A 90 -3.58 -1.21 -17.40
CA ASN A 90 -3.51 -2.61 -17.85
C ASN A 90 -3.59 -3.63 -16.70
N TYR A 91 -4.06 -3.23 -15.52
CA TYR A 91 -4.29 -4.10 -14.37
C TYR A 91 -5.66 -3.86 -13.75
N GLN A 92 -6.11 -4.85 -12.97
CA GLN A 92 -7.32 -4.77 -12.16
C GLN A 92 -6.93 -4.53 -10.71
N VAL A 93 -7.65 -3.66 -10.03
CA VAL A 93 -7.46 -3.40 -8.59
C VAL A 93 -8.75 -3.70 -7.85
N THR A 94 -8.68 -4.53 -6.82
CA THR A 94 -9.80 -4.77 -5.89
C THR A 94 -9.38 -4.35 -4.49
N ALA A 95 -10.16 -3.47 -3.88
CA ALA A 95 -9.95 -2.99 -2.51
C ALA A 95 -10.83 -3.78 -1.55
N PHE A 96 -10.24 -4.45 -0.57
CA PHE A 96 -10.94 -5.22 0.46
C PHE A 96 -10.93 -4.46 1.78
N PRO A 97 -12.09 -4.07 2.34
CA PRO A 97 -12.13 -3.37 3.62
C PRO A 97 -11.49 -4.17 4.74
N VAL A 98 -10.60 -3.54 5.52
CA VAL A 98 -9.89 -4.12 6.66
C VAL A 98 -10.10 -3.33 7.93
N ILE A 99 -9.62 -3.83 9.07
CA ILE A 99 -9.85 -3.24 10.39
C ILE A 99 -8.70 -2.30 10.76
N HIS A 100 -8.80 -1.07 10.29
CA HIS A 100 -7.85 -0.02 10.64
C HIS A 100 -8.53 1.35 10.59
N PHE A 101 -8.27 2.22 11.58
CA PHE A 101 -8.89 3.54 11.65
C PHE A 101 -7.95 4.61 11.11
N SER A 102 -8.32 5.22 9.99
CA SER A 102 -7.52 6.28 9.33
C SER A 102 -8.34 7.48 8.85
N GLY A 103 -9.57 7.63 9.36
CA GLY A 103 -10.49 8.69 8.95
C GLY A 103 -11.23 8.43 7.64
N ALA A 104 -10.94 7.33 6.97
CA ALA A 104 -11.62 6.78 5.81
C ALA A 104 -11.51 5.24 5.87
N PRO A 105 -12.24 4.47 5.05
CA PRO A 105 -12.03 3.03 4.96
C PRO A 105 -10.58 2.69 4.68
N ALA A 106 -10.03 1.71 5.40
CA ALA A 106 -8.73 1.13 5.12
C ALA A 106 -8.90 -0.15 4.29
N TYR A 107 -7.97 -0.42 3.39
CA TYR A 107 -8.07 -1.51 2.43
C TYR A 107 -6.82 -2.38 2.38
N ALA A 108 -7.02 -3.70 2.28
CA ALA A 108 -6.09 -4.55 1.58
C ALA A 108 -6.32 -4.40 0.07
N LEU A 109 -5.25 -4.32 -0.71
CA LEU A 109 -5.32 -4.07 -2.15
C LEU A 109 -4.82 -5.30 -2.91
N ARG A 110 -5.70 -5.89 -3.71
CA ARG A 110 -5.36 -6.94 -4.66
C ARG A 110 -5.19 -6.33 -6.05
N VAL A 111 -4.07 -6.67 -6.69
CA VAL A 111 -3.72 -6.23 -8.04
C VAL A 111 -3.49 -7.44 -8.93
N ASP A 112 -4.27 -7.55 -10.00
CA ASP A 112 -4.12 -8.57 -11.03
C ASP A 112 -3.49 -7.93 -12.28
N PHE A 113 -2.34 -8.44 -12.69
CA PHE A 113 -1.54 -7.90 -13.79
C PHE A 113 -0.81 -9.00 -14.56
N ALA A 114 -0.96 -9.03 -15.88
CA ALA A 114 -0.23 -9.95 -16.77
C ALA A 114 -0.29 -11.44 -16.34
N GLY A 115 -1.43 -11.88 -15.79
CA GLY A 115 -1.60 -13.25 -15.29
C GLY A 115 -0.96 -13.51 -13.93
N ARG A 116 -0.48 -12.49 -13.24
CA ARG A 116 0.02 -12.53 -11.86
C ARG A 116 -0.90 -11.76 -10.94
N THR A 117 -0.94 -12.17 -9.70
CA THR A 117 -1.76 -11.53 -8.66
C THR A 117 -0.96 -11.25 -7.41
N VAL A 118 -1.00 -9.99 -6.96
CA VAL A 118 -0.36 -9.54 -5.73
C VAL A 118 -1.41 -8.95 -4.80
N THR A 119 -1.35 -9.28 -3.52
CA THR A 119 -2.14 -8.60 -2.49
C THR A 119 -1.21 -7.95 -1.48
N TYR A 120 -1.52 -6.71 -1.11
CA TYR A 120 -0.92 -5.99 0.02
C TYR A 120 -1.96 -5.75 1.09
N SER A 121 -1.70 -6.17 2.33
CA SER A 121 -2.67 -6.06 3.43
C SER A 121 -3.02 -4.62 3.80
N GLY A 122 -2.10 -3.66 3.56
CA GLY A 122 -2.13 -2.41 4.30
C GLY A 122 -1.99 -2.69 5.80
N ASP A 123 -2.38 -1.73 6.64
CA ASP A 123 -2.42 -1.91 8.09
C ASP A 123 -3.79 -2.44 8.51
N THR A 124 -3.81 -3.43 9.39
CA THR A 124 -5.04 -4.06 9.85
C THR A 124 -4.85 -4.97 11.06
N GLU A 125 -5.85 -5.08 11.92
CA GLU A 125 -5.98 -6.26 12.76
C GLU A 125 -6.27 -7.50 11.90
N TRP A 126 -6.14 -8.70 12.48
CA TRP A 126 -6.61 -9.90 11.78
C TRP A 126 -8.11 -9.77 11.45
N THR A 127 -8.44 -10.07 10.22
CA THR A 127 -9.81 -10.18 9.73
C THR A 127 -9.87 -11.26 8.65
N ASP A 128 -10.98 -12.01 8.61
CA ASP A 128 -11.18 -13.04 7.57
C ASP A 128 -11.26 -12.46 6.15
N THR A 129 -11.39 -11.13 6.03
CA THR A 129 -11.23 -10.42 4.76
C THR A 129 -9.85 -10.66 4.16
N LEU A 130 -8.80 -10.82 4.97
CA LEU A 130 -7.45 -11.13 4.49
C LEU A 130 -7.39 -12.48 3.77
N LEU A 131 -8.17 -13.49 4.22
CA LEU A 131 -8.27 -14.78 3.54
C LEU A 131 -8.84 -14.62 2.12
N ARG A 132 -9.88 -13.79 1.97
CA ARG A 132 -10.50 -13.51 0.66
C ARG A 132 -9.57 -12.69 -0.24
N ALA A 133 -8.95 -11.66 0.30
CA ALA A 133 -8.04 -10.79 -0.43
C ALA A 133 -6.79 -11.53 -0.93
N SER A 134 -6.25 -12.45 -0.11
CA SER A 134 -5.04 -13.22 -0.44
C SER A 134 -5.31 -14.59 -1.08
N ALA A 135 -6.59 -14.92 -1.38
CA ALA A 135 -6.96 -16.22 -1.93
C ALA A 135 -6.27 -16.49 -3.27
N ASN A 136 -5.42 -17.54 -3.31
CA ASN A 136 -4.73 -18.03 -4.50
C ASN A 136 -3.85 -16.99 -5.22
N VAL A 137 -3.40 -15.94 -4.52
CA VAL A 137 -2.49 -14.94 -5.10
C VAL A 137 -1.06 -15.49 -5.23
N ASP A 138 -0.31 -14.96 -6.19
CA ASP A 138 1.11 -15.32 -6.34
C ASP A 138 1.95 -14.80 -5.18
N LEU A 139 1.64 -13.58 -4.71
CA LEU A 139 2.33 -12.93 -3.60
C LEU A 139 1.32 -12.23 -2.67
N PHE A 140 1.44 -12.51 -1.37
CA PHE A 140 0.79 -11.75 -0.31
C PHE A 140 1.84 -10.98 0.49
N ILE A 141 1.81 -9.66 0.42
CA ILE A 141 2.63 -8.76 1.25
C ILE A 141 1.76 -8.38 2.45
N CYS A 142 2.16 -8.82 3.65
CA CYS A 142 1.33 -8.71 4.85
C CYS A 142 2.07 -7.94 5.95
N GLU A 143 1.37 -7.03 6.62
CA GLU A 143 1.95 -6.43 7.82
C GLU A 143 2.16 -7.47 8.92
N ALA A 144 3.16 -7.24 9.77
CA ALA A 144 3.38 -7.95 11.03
C ALA A 144 4.05 -6.99 12.02
N TYR A 145 3.27 -6.08 12.60
CA TYR A 145 3.83 -4.94 13.32
C TYR A 145 4.58 -5.34 14.57
N PHE A 146 3.98 -6.18 15.44
CA PHE A 146 4.64 -6.76 16.61
C PHE A 146 4.80 -8.27 16.48
N PHE A 147 5.72 -8.84 17.26
CA PHE A 147 5.90 -10.29 17.28
C PHE A 147 4.71 -11.02 17.94
N GLU A 148 4.31 -10.59 19.15
CA GLU A 148 3.20 -11.21 19.90
C GLU A 148 2.29 -10.21 20.60
N LYS A 149 2.74 -8.96 20.73
CA LYS A 149 1.98 -7.91 21.40
C LYS A 149 0.78 -7.51 20.56
N LYS A 150 -0.42 -7.68 21.12
CA LYS A 150 -1.67 -7.25 20.47
C LYS A 150 -1.94 -5.79 20.72
N ILE A 151 -2.04 -5.04 19.64
CA ILE A 151 -2.53 -3.67 19.66
C ILE A 151 -3.69 -3.53 18.67
N LYS A 152 -4.59 -2.60 18.95
CA LYS A 152 -5.67 -2.28 18.01
C LYS A 152 -5.10 -1.82 16.67
N PHE A 153 -5.76 -2.24 15.61
CA PHE A 153 -5.52 -1.79 14.24
C PHE A 153 -4.24 -2.30 13.58
N HIS A 154 -3.47 -3.16 14.25
CA HIS A 154 -2.30 -3.80 13.66
C HIS A 154 -2.25 -5.30 13.94
N LEU A 155 -1.69 -6.04 13.00
CA LEU A 155 -1.51 -7.47 13.07
C LEU A 155 -0.18 -7.82 13.75
N ASP A 156 -0.21 -8.75 14.68
CA ASP A 156 1.00 -9.36 15.25
C ASP A 156 1.34 -10.68 14.54
N TYR A 157 2.66 -10.99 14.49
CA TYR A 157 3.17 -12.18 13.83
C TYR A 157 2.58 -13.49 14.40
N GLN A 158 2.45 -13.61 15.71
CA GLN A 158 1.92 -14.82 16.36
C GLN A 158 0.46 -15.09 15.98
N THR A 159 -0.35 -14.04 15.80
CA THR A 159 -1.72 -14.18 15.32
C THR A 159 -1.74 -14.64 13.86
N LEU A 160 -0.89 -14.07 13.01
CA LEU A 160 -0.74 -14.48 11.61
C LEU A 160 -0.25 -15.93 11.51
N ALA A 161 0.78 -16.30 12.26
CA ALA A 161 1.35 -17.64 12.26
C ALA A 161 0.33 -18.73 12.62
N LYS A 162 -0.56 -18.47 13.58
CA LYS A 162 -1.64 -19.40 13.95
C LYS A 162 -2.67 -19.61 12.84
N ARG A 163 -2.79 -18.65 11.93
CA ARG A 163 -3.74 -18.68 10.80
C ARG A 163 -3.07 -19.05 9.47
N TRP A 164 -1.76 -19.35 9.49
CA TRP A 164 -0.98 -19.59 8.28
C TRP A 164 -1.56 -20.69 7.39
N SER A 165 -2.05 -21.76 7.99
CA SER A 165 -2.67 -22.89 7.25
C SER A 165 -3.99 -22.54 6.56
N GLU A 166 -4.61 -21.41 6.89
CA GLU A 166 -5.83 -20.91 6.26
C GLU A 166 -5.54 -20.08 5.01
N LEU A 167 -4.29 -19.58 4.86
CA LEU A 167 -3.87 -18.79 3.71
C LEU A 167 -3.58 -19.71 2.51
N THR A 168 -4.08 -19.34 1.35
CA THR A 168 -3.90 -20.09 0.10
C THR A 168 -3.00 -19.35 -0.93
N CYS A 169 -2.33 -18.26 -0.51
CA CYS A 169 -1.35 -17.58 -1.33
C CYS A 169 -0.12 -18.48 -1.58
N LYS A 170 0.54 -18.30 -2.73
CA LYS A 170 1.73 -19.11 -3.07
C LYS A 170 2.99 -18.68 -2.31
N ARG A 171 3.09 -17.39 -2.00
CA ARG A 171 4.20 -16.78 -1.27
C ARG A 171 3.68 -15.68 -0.37
N ILE A 172 4.24 -15.56 0.82
CA ILE A 172 3.97 -14.46 1.75
C ILE A 172 5.27 -13.77 2.11
N VAL A 173 5.22 -12.44 2.21
CA VAL A 173 6.36 -11.61 2.64
C VAL A 173 5.83 -10.65 3.69
N LEU A 174 6.48 -10.61 4.85
CA LEU A 174 6.11 -9.74 5.96
C LEU A 174 6.73 -8.36 5.79
N THR A 175 5.98 -7.33 6.16
CA THR A 175 6.41 -5.93 6.11
C THR A 175 5.83 -5.14 7.28
N HIS A 176 6.09 -3.83 7.33
CA HIS A 176 5.59 -2.93 8.37
C HIS A 176 5.99 -3.37 9.79
N LEU A 177 7.26 -3.75 9.94
CA LEU A 177 7.79 -4.35 11.16
C LEU A 177 8.21 -3.27 12.16
N SER A 178 7.77 -3.38 13.41
CA SER A 178 8.30 -2.57 14.50
C SER A 178 9.68 -3.07 14.94
N LYS A 179 10.33 -2.29 15.82
CA LYS A 179 11.60 -2.71 16.44
C LYS A 179 11.47 -4.06 17.18
N ASP A 180 10.33 -4.34 17.80
CA ASP A 180 10.07 -5.61 18.49
C ASP A 180 10.17 -6.82 17.52
N MET A 181 9.64 -6.68 16.30
CA MET A 181 9.79 -7.68 15.25
C MET A 181 11.24 -7.76 14.75
N LEU A 182 11.87 -6.61 14.50
CA LEU A 182 13.24 -6.55 13.96
C LEU A 182 14.27 -7.17 14.92
N ASP A 183 14.07 -7.03 16.22
CA ASP A 183 14.95 -7.63 17.25
C ASP A 183 14.78 -9.17 17.35
N ARG A 184 13.72 -9.74 16.76
CA ARG A 184 13.35 -11.16 16.86
C ARG A 184 13.23 -11.86 15.51
N LEU A 185 13.90 -11.36 14.47
CA LEU A 185 13.81 -11.95 13.11
C LEU A 185 14.25 -13.41 13.04
N GLU A 186 15.15 -13.84 13.94
CA GLU A 186 15.60 -15.24 14.02
C GLU A 186 14.49 -16.21 14.50
N GLU A 187 13.43 -15.68 15.14
CA GLU A 187 12.27 -16.44 15.59
C GLU A 187 11.14 -16.47 14.55
N VAL A 188 11.29 -15.73 13.43
CA VAL A 188 10.26 -15.59 12.39
C VAL A 188 10.49 -16.62 11.29
N ASP A 189 9.59 -17.59 11.19
CA ASP A 189 9.57 -18.59 10.13
C ASP A 189 8.78 -18.07 8.90
N ALA A 190 9.25 -16.96 8.35
CA ALA A 190 8.64 -16.31 7.19
C ALA A 190 9.64 -15.39 6.49
N GLU A 191 9.41 -15.15 5.20
CA GLU A 191 10.18 -14.18 4.46
C GLU A 191 9.83 -12.76 4.92
N VAL A 192 10.84 -11.92 5.14
CA VAL A 192 10.69 -10.55 5.62
C VAL A 192 11.21 -9.57 4.58
N ALA A 193 10.42 -8.53 4.30
CA ALA A 193 10.81 -7.47 3.39
C ALA A 193 11.92 -6.58 3.98
N TYR A 194 12.78 -6.09 3.11
CA TYR A 194 13.80 -5.10 3.43
C TYR A 194 13.87 -4.03 2.33
N ASP A 195 14.43 -2.88 2.65
CA ASP A 195 14.55 -1.76 1.70
C ASP A 195 15.37 -2.16 0.47
N GLY A 196 14.76 -2.03 -0.69
CA GLY A 196 15.39 -2.40 -1.96
C GLY A 196 15.19 -3.86 -2.37
N MET A 197 14.45 -4.65 -1.62
CA MET A 197 14.09 -6.03 -2.00
C MET A 197 13.41 -6.07 -3.37
N LYS A 198 13.85 -6.99 -4.21
CA LYS A 198 13.26 -7.27 -5.52
C LYS A 198 12.62 -8.65 -5.49
N ILE A 199 11.39 -8.76 -5.93
CA ILE A 199 10.64 -10.01 -5.99
C ILE A 199 10.24 -10.26 -7.45
N GLU A 200 10.61 -11.39 -7.97
CA GLU A 200 10.17 -11.90 -9.28
C GLU A 200 8.97 -12.83 -9.08
N LEU A 201 7.94 -12.70 -9.95
CA LEU A 201 6.69 -13.44 -9.90
C LEU A 201 6.44 -14.25 -11.18
#